data_ef605247dd7ed616d9940fdaca1073d9
#
_entry.id   ef605247dd7ed616d9940fdaca1073d9
#
_cell.length_a   1.000
_cell.length_b   1.000
_cell.length_c   1.000
_cell.angle_alpha   90.00
_cell.angle_beta   90.00
_cell.angle_gamma   90.00
#
_symmetry.space_group_name_H-M   'P 1'
#
loop_
_entity.id
_entity.type
_entity.pdbx_description
1 polymer ?
#
loop_
_entity_poly.entity_id
_entity_poly.type
_entity_poly.pdbx_seq_one_letter_code
_entity_poly.pdbx_strand_id
1 'polypeptide(L)'
;MKRILTGIVLATLMASPALAADITTIELSTTANATPQKAWSRIGDYCAIKDWLGLACAITKGAGAVGTIRDLDNGRVAEMMVAKTPFSYTYIQPNNPANLYHGTLAVEPDGPGRSKITYTILYDQEPLGSDDAKAANRKQRTDRFNAALAKMKSMAEAP
;
A
#
# COMPACT_ATOMS: atom_id res chain seq x y z
N MET A 1 -6.49 74.42 -4.50
CA MET A 1 -6.11 73.34 -3.59
C MET A 1 -6.87 72.07 -4.01
N LYS A 2 -6.17 71.13 -4.70
CA LYS A 2 -6.76 69.86 -5.12
C LYS A 2 -6.39 68.78 -4.07
N ARG A 3 -7.41 68.22 -3.39
CA ARG A 3 -7.21 67.11 -2.45
C ARG A 3 -7.27 65.79 -3.22
N ILE A 4 -6.13 65.04 -3.25
CA ILE A 4 -6.05 63.69 -3.80
C ILE A 4 -6.49 62.75 -2.69
N LEU A 5 -7.61 62.05 -2.87
CA LEU A 5 -8.02 60.93 -2.03
C LEU A 5 -7.31 59.65 -2.53
N THR A 6 -6.36 59.15 -1.75
CA THR A 6 -5.70 57.88 -2.02
C THR A 6 -6.60 56.78 -1.43
N GLY A 7 -7.29 56.04 -2.29
CA GLY A 7 -8.06 54.83 -1.88
C GLY A 7 -7.11 53.66 -1.61
N ILE A 8 -7.14 53.13 -0.39
CA ILE A 8 -6.44 51.90 -0.03
C ILE A 8 -7.36 50.74 -0.42
N VAL A 9 -6.93 49.94 -1.43
CA VAL A 9 -7.58 48.67 -1.79
C VAL A 9 -7.06 47.60 -0.85
N LEU A 10 -7.90 47.16 0.09
CA LEU A 10 -7.60 46.04 0.96
C LEU A 10 -7.86 44.72 0.19
N ALA A 11 -6.79 44.08 -0.29
CA ALA A 11 -6.90 42.77 -0.90
C ALA A 11 -7.07 41.71 0.22
N THR A 12 -8.26 41.17 0.37
CA THR A 12 -8.53 40.01 1.22
C THR A 12 -7.99 38.75 0.54
N LEU A 13 -6.86 38.19 1.03
CA LEU A 13 -6.40 36.87 0.66
C LEU A 13 -7.41 35.85 1.23
N MET A 14 -8.19 35.23 0.36
CA MET A 14 -8.96 34.04 0.69
C MET A 14 -8.02 32.85 0.79
N ALA A 15 -7.61 32.47 2.00
CA ALA A 15 -6.93 31.20 2.24
C ALA A 15 -7.96 30.07 2.03
N SER A 16 -7.81 29.30 0.95
CA SER A 16 -8.56 28.07 0.78
C SER A 16 -8.16 27.10 1.91
N PRO A 17 -9.12 26.47 2.60
CA PRO A 17 -8.80 25.44 3.58
C PRO A 17 -8.05 24.31 2.84
N ALA A 18 -6.81 24.05 3.24
CA ALA A 18 -6.11 22.84 2.83
C ALA A 18 -6.87 21.65 3.45
N LEU A 19 -7.46 20.78 2.63
CA LEU A 19 -8.03 19.52 3.11
C LEU A 19 -6.86 18.72 3.68
N ALA A 20 -6.89 18.44 4.98
CA ALA A 20 -5.91 17.58 5.62
C ALA A 20 -6.17 16.14 5.19
N ALA A 21 -5.12 15.41 4.78
CA ALA A 21 -5.22 14.00 4.46
C ALA A 21 -5.68 13.21 5.70
N ASP A 22 -6.63 12.29 5.52
CA ASP A 22 -7.08 11.34 6.54
C ASP A 22 -6.36 10.01 6.37
N ILE A 23 -5.09 9.99 6.83
CA ILE A 23 -4.23 8.83 6.67
C ILE A 23 -4.62 7.71 7.65
N THR A 24 -4.86 6.53 7.11
CA THR A 24 -5.11 5.32 7.89
C THR A 24 -4.08 4.24 7.59
N THR A 25 -3.82 3.40 8.58
CA THR A 25 -2.96 2.22 8.47
C THR A 25 -3.75 0.98 8.85
N ILE A 26 -3.64 -0.06 8.02
CA ILE A 26 -4.10 -1.43 8.32
C ILE A 26 -2.85 -2.30 8.37
N GLU A 27 -2.55 -2.87 9.53
CA GLU A 27 -1.48 -3.83 9.70
C GLU A 27 -2.07 -5.18 10.10
N LEU A 28 -1.75 -6.21 9.31
CA LEU A 28 -2.24 -7.58 9.50
C LEU A 28 -1.05 -8.52 9.46
N SER A 29 -1.12 -9.60 10.26
CA SER A 29 -0.04 -10.58 10.26
C SER A 29 -0.54 -12.00 10.51
N THR A 30 0.28 -12.98 10.11
CA THR A 30 0.11 -14.39 10.42
C THR A 30 1.46 -15.04 10.68
N THR A 31 1.49 -16.12 11.47
CA THR A 31 2.69 -16.92 11.68
C THR A 31 2.67 -18.14 10.78
N ALA A 32 3.80 -18.47 10.14
CA ALA A 32 4.01 -19.67 9.34
C ALA A 32 5.10 -20.56 9.97
N ASN A 33 4.92 -21.88 9.91
CA ASN A 33 5.90 -22.89 10.30
C ASN A 33 6.93 -23.10 9.16
N ALA A 34 7.63 -22.03 8.84
CA ALA A 34 8.68 -21.98 7.82
C ALA A 34 9.71 -20.92 8.21
N THR A 35 10.97 -21.13 7.88
CA THR A 35 11.99 -20.08 8.08
C THR A 35 11.67 -18.87 7.22
N PRO A 36 12.16 -17.66 7.56
CA PRO A 36 11.96 -16.47 6.74
C PRO A 36 12.42 -16.66 5.29
N GLN A 37 13.52 -17.34 5.07
CA GLN A 37 14.04 -17.65 3.74
C GLN A 37 13.07 -18.52 2.94
N LYS A 38 12.57 -19.63 3.55
CA LYS A 38 11.59 -20.51 2.90
C LYS A 38 10.29 -19.76 2.60
N ALA A 39 9.75 -19.03 3.59
CA ALA A 39 8.52 -18.27 3.40
C ALA A 39 8.69 -17.25 2.27
N TRP A 40 9.77 -16.45 2.31
CA TRP A 40 10.01 -15.43 1.30
C TRP A 40 10.21 -15.98 -0.10
N SER A 41 10.90 -17.12 -0.24
CA SER A 41 11.08 -17.76 -1.55
C SER A 41 9.77 -18.19 -2.22
N ARG A 42 8.69 -18.35 -1.44
CA ARG A 42 7.35 -18.76 -1.92
C ARG A 42 6.42 -17.57 -2.20
N ILE A 43 6.55 -16.49 -1.43
CA ILE A 43 5.58 -15.38 -1.47
C ILE A 43 6.19 -14.04 -1.87
N GLY A 44 7.53 -13.89 -1.84
CA GLY A 44 8.23 -12.61 -1.96
C GLY A 44 8.51 -12.16 -3.39
N ASP A 45 8.29 -13.00 -4.42
CA ASP A 45 8.36 -12.52 -5.80
C ASP A 45 7.34 -11.42 -6.05
N TYR A 46 7.73 -10.38 -6.79
CA TYR A 46 6.89 -9.19 -6.93
C TYR A 46 5.58 -9.47 -7.68
N CYS A 47 5.54 -10.51 -8.51
CA CYS A 47 4.32 -11.00 -9.14
C CYS A 47 3.70 -12.25 -8.47
N ALA A 48 4.23 -12.72 -7.32
CA ALA A 48 3.57 -13.77 -6.55
C ALA A 48 2.18 -13.35 -6.01
N ILE A 49 1.85 -12.06 -6.08
CA ILE A 49 0.50 -11.53 -5.78
C ILE A 49 -0.60 -12.25 -6.57
N LYS A 50 -0.32 -12.77 -7.76
CA LYS A 50 -1.25 -13.58 -8.54
C LYS A 50 -1.66 -14.86 -7.83
N ASP A 51 -0.74 -15.44 -7.03
CA ASP A 51 -0.93 -16.72 -6.37
C ASP A 51 -1.65 -16.57 -5.01
N TRP A 52 -1.40 -15.46 -4.28
CA TRP A 52 -1.98 -15.26 -2.95
C TRP A 52 -3.12 -14.24 -2.90
N LEU A 53 -3.30 -13.38 -3.92
CA LEU A 53 -4.42 -12.44 -3.99
C LEU A 53 -5.32 -12.65 -5.22
N GLY A 54 -4.90 -13.52 -6.16
CA GLY A 54 -5.68 -13.86 -7.36
C GLY A 54 -5.72 -12.74 -8.41
N LEU A 55 -4.78 -11.79 -8.38
CA LEU A 55 -4.70 -10.70 -9.35
C LEU A 55 -3.73 -11.05 -10.48
N ALA A 56 -4.15 -10.94 -11.71
CA ALA A 56 -3.22 -10.98 -12.84
C ALA A 56 -2.08 -9.98 -12.62
N CYS A 57 -0.83 -10.39 -12.90
CA CYS A 57 0.36 -9.56 -12.66
C CYS A 57 1.35 -9.69 -13.81
N ALA A 58 1.84 -8.54 -14.29
CA ALA A 58 2.92 -8.45 -15.26
C ALA A 58 3.94 -7.39 -14.82
N ILE A 59 5.24 -7.69 -14.94
CA ILE A 59 6.29 -6.69 -14.79
C ILE A 59 6.35 -5.89 -16.09
N THR A 60 6.11 -4.59 -16.00
CA THR A 60 6.12 -3.67 -17.15
C THR A 60 7.38 -2.81 -17.21
N LYS A 61 8.11 -2.71 -16.07
CA LYS A 61 9.40 -2.02 -16.01
C LYS A 61 10.27 -2.59 -14.90
N GLY A 62 11.57 -2.70 -15.16
CA GLY A 62 12.56 -3.17 -14.18
C GLY A 62 12.63 -4.70 -14.06
N ALA A 63 13.39 -5.19 -13.08
CA ALA A 63 13.69 -6.61 -12.87
C ALA A 63 13.76 -6.98 -11.38
N GLY A 64 12.83 -6.50 -10.56
CA GLY A 64 12.73 -6.85 -9.14
C GLY A 64 13.60 -6.03 -8.18
N ALA A 65 14.22 -4.93 -8.63
CA ALA A 65 14.85 -3.92 -7.78
C ALA A 65 13.89 -2.75 -7.51
N VAL A 66 14.28 -1.81 -6.62
CA VAL A 66 13.59 -0.54 -6.44
C VAL A 66 13.44 0.16 -7.80
N GLY A 67 12.25 0.72 -8.06
CA GLY A 67 11.86 1.29 -9.36
C GLY A 67 11.19 0.28 -10.31
N THR A 68 11.12 -1.02 -9.95
CA THR A 68 10.35 -2.01 -10.70
C THR A 68 8.86 -1.67 -10.64
N ILE A 69 8.18 -1.71 -11.79
CA ILE A 69 6.74 -1.51 -11.91
C ILE A 69 6.08 -2.82 -12.30
N ARG A 70 5.02 -3.18 -11.58
CA ARG A 70 4.08 -4.23 -11.96
C ARG A 70 2.73 -3.65 -12.29
N ASP A 71 2.08 -4.20 -13.29
CA ASP A 71 0.69 -3.94 -13.60
C ASP A 71 -0.16 -5.10 -13.10
N LEU A 72 -1.25 -4.77 -12.41
CA LEU A 72 -2.20 -5.71 -11.86
C LEU A 72 -3.53 -5.61 -12.59
N ASP A 73 -4.24 -6.74 -12.65
CA ASP A 73 -5.59 -6.85 -13.15
C ASP A 73 -5.71 -6.23 -14.57
N ASN A 74 -4.83 -6.67 -15.47
CA ASN A 74 -4.74 -6.22 -16.87
C ASN A 74 -4.49 -4.71 -17.02
N GLY A 75 -3.63 -4.15 -16.18
CA GLY A 75 -3.21 -2.74 -16.24
C GLY A 75 -4.13 -1.77 -15.50
N ARG A 76 -5.15 -2.26 -14.77
CA ARG A 76 -6.03 -1.39 -13.97
C ARG A 76 -5.30 -0.70 -12.81
N VAL A 77 -4.27 -1.34 -12.26
CA VAL A 77 -3.47 -0.80 -11.16
C VAL A 77 -2.00 -0.98 -11.49
N ALA A 78 -1.25 0.11 -11.52
CA ALA A 78 0.20 0.09 -11.60
C ALA A 78 0.77 0.26 -10.18
N GLU A 79 1.76 -0.56 -9.83
CA GLU A 79 2.46 -0.47 -8.54
C GLU A 79 3.96 -0.41 -8.76
N MET A 80 4.60 0.60 -8.17
CA MET A 80 6.04 0.80 -8.24
C MET A 80 6.71 0.47 -6.90
N MET A 81 7.68 -0.41 -6.93
CA MET A 81 8.50 -0.74 -5.75
C MET A 81 9.37 0.45 -5.37
N VAL A 82 9.24 0.93 -4.14
CA VAL A 82 9.97 2.11 -3.62
C VAL A 82 10.98 1.75 -2.53
N ALA A 83 10.86 0.59 -1.90
CA ALA A 83 11.84 0.06 -0.95
C ALA A 83 11.90 -1.46 -1.03
N LYS A 84 13.06 -2.03 -0.69
CA LYS A 84 13.29 -3.47 -0.66
C LYS A 84 14.37 -3.83 0.37
N THR A 85 14.15 -4.95 1.07
CA THR A 85 15.14 -5.64 1.89
C THR A 85 15.26 -7.10 1.42
N PRO A 86 16.11 -7.95 2.03
CA PRO A 86 16.13 -9.38 1.71
C PRO A 86 14.78 -10.08 1.85
N PHE A 87 13.92 -9.62 2.78
CA PHE A 87 12.62 -10.25 3.10
C PHE A 87 11.48 -9.26 3.20
N SER A 88 11.56 -8.14 2.49
CA SER A 88 10.43 -7.21 2.38
C SER A 88 10.49 -6.39 1.09
N TYR A 89 9.34 -5.87 0.68
CA TYR A 89 9.26 -4.76 -0.27
C TYR A 89 8.12 -3.82 0.10
N THR A 90 8.29 -2.55 -0.24
CA THR A 90 7.24 -1.52 -0.18
C THR A 90 6.98 -0.99 -1.57
N TYR A 91 5.71 -0.74 -1.89
CA TYR A 91 5.29 -0.19 -3.17
C TYR A 91 4.25 0.92 -3.00
N ILE A 92 4.13 1.74 -4.03
CA ILE A 92 3.13 2.81 -4.15
C ILE A 92 2.32 2.62 -5.43
N GLN A 93 1.20 3.33 -5.54
CA GLN A 93 0.37 3.41 -6.75
C GLN A 93 0.59 4.76 -7.45
N PRO A 94 1.57 4.88 -8.37
CA PRO A 94 1.94 6.17 -8.95
C PRO A 94 0.84 6.81 -9.80
N ASN A 95 -0.08 6.01 -10.35
CA ASN A 95 -1.19 6.48 -11.17
C ASN A 95 -2.40 6.96 -10.33
N ASN A 96 -2.35 6.82 -9.01
CA ASN A 96 -3.36 7.31 -8.09
C ASN A 96 -2.72 8.06 -6.90
N PRO A 97 -2.04 9.19 -7.15
CA PRO A 97 -1.29 9.90 -6.12
C PRO A 97 -2.20 10.50 -5.03
N ALA A 98 -3.46 10.80 -5.33
CA ALA A 98 -4.40 11.34 -4.35
C ALA A 98 -4.75 10.35 -3.23
N ASN A 99 -4.58 9.05 -3.47
CA ASN A 99 -4.84 8.00 -2.49
C ASN A 99 -3.64 7.77 -1.54
N LEU A 100 -2.48 8.31 -1.83
CA LEU A 100 -1.24 8.12 -1.06
C LEU A 100 -0.95 6.66 -0.69
N TYR A 101 -1.37 5.71 -1.55
CA TYR A 101 -1.36 4.28 -1.23
C TYR A 101 0.07 3.73 -1.14
N HIS A 102 0.37 3.11 0.01
CA HIS A 102 1.58 2.33 0.24
C HIS A 102 1.19 0.94 0.72
N GLY A 103 1.78 -0.08 0.12
CA GLY A 103 1.67 -1.45 0.60
C GLY A 103 3.04 -2.01 0.93
N THR A 104 3.17 -2.70 2.07
CA THR A 104 4.41 -3.38 2.48
C THR A 104 4.10 -4.83 2.78
N LEU A 105 4.84 -5.75 2.14
CA LEU A 105 4.92 -7.15 2.53
C LEU A 105 6.28 -7.39 3.19
N ALA A 106 6.28 -8.00 4.37
CA ALA A 106 7.49 -8.35 5.11
C ALA A 106 7.40 -9.74 5.73
N VAL A 107 8.55 -10.39 5.86
CA VAL A 107 8.70 -11.66 6.57
C VAL A 107 9.84 -11.53 7.58
N GLU A 108 9.56 -11.83 8.83
CA GLU A 108 10.51 -11.71 9.93
C GLU A 108 10.63 -13.04 10.68
N PRO A 109 11.77 -13.31 11.36
CA PRO A 109 11.88 -14.45 12.27
C PRO A 109 10.87 -14.39 13.41
N ASP A 110 10.23 -15.54 13.73
CA ASP A 110 9.30 -15.69 14.86
C ASP A 110 9.63 -16.97 15.65
N GLY A 111 10.88 -17.09 16.06
CA GLY A 111 11.43 -18.27 16.74
C GLY A 111 12.01 -19.32 15.79
N PRO A 112 12.53 -20.43 16.32
CA PRO A 112 13.18 -21.47 15.54
C PRO A 112 12.22 -22.09 14.52
N GLY A 113 12.62 -22.07 13.24
CA GLY A 113 11.85 -22.69 12.14
C GLY A 113 10.53 -21.98 11.78
N ARG A 114 10.28 -20.78 12.34
CA ARG A 114 9.04 -20.03 12.17
C ARG A 114 9.30 -18.62 11.64
N SER A 115 8.30 -18.06 11.01
CA SER A 115 8.30 -16.67 10.55
C SER A 115 6.97 -15.99 10.76
N LYS A 116 7.00 -14.68 10.99
CA LYS A 116 5.85 -13.79 10.94
C LYS A 116 5.78 -13.13 9.57
N ILE A 117 4.65 -13.28 8.90
CA ILE A 117 4.33 -12.61 7.63
C ILE A 117 3.45 -11.42 7.98
N THR A 118 3.88 -10.21 7.62
CA THR A 118 3.14 -8.97 7.89
C THR A 118 2.78 -8.27 6.57
N TYR A 119 1.55 -7.83 6.46
CA TYR A 119 1.09 -6.98 5.38
C TYR A 119 0.56 -5.66 5.93
N THR A 120 1.20 -4.56 5.57
CA THR A 120 0.81 -3.21 6.00
C THR A 120 0.30 -2.42 4.80
N ILE A 121 -0.84 -1.76 4.97
CA ILE A 121 -1.43 -0.86 3.98
C ILE A 121 -1.58 0.50 4.65
N LEU A 122 -1.04 1.54 4.01
CA LEU A 122 -1.26 2.93 4.38
C LEU A 122 -1.91 3.65 3.20
N TYR A 123 -2.97 4.42 3.45
CA TYR A 123 -3.64 5.18 2.39
C TYR A 123 -4.45 6.34 2.96
N ASP A 124 -4.75 7.32 2.11
CA ASP A 124 -5.65 8.42 2.43
C ASP A 124 -7.12 8.01 2.25
N GLN A 125 -7.92 8.18 3.28
CA GLN A 125 -9.35 7.91 3.28
C GLN A 125 -10.21 9.14 2.94
N GLU A 126 -9.63 10.34 2.90
CA GLU A 126 -10.38 11.57 2.62
C GLU A 126 -11.24 11.46 1.34
N PRO A 127 -10.74 10.86 0.23
CA PRO A 127 -11.54 10.69 -0.99
C PRO A 127 -12.78 9.80 -0.84
N LEU A 128 -12.91 9.03 0.25
CA LEU A 128 -14.08 8.18 0.51
C LEU A 128 -15.28 8.95 1.07
N GLY A 129 -15.06 10.17 1.57
CA GLY A 129 -16.08 11.08 2.08
C GLY A 129 -16.60 10.69 3.47
N SER A 130 -17.67 9.89 3.57
CA SER A 130 -18.32 9.63 4.86
C SER A 130 -17.61 8.60 5.74
N ASP A 131 -17.81 8.69 7.06
CA ASP A 131 -17.25 7.72 8.03
C ASP A 131 -17.75 6.30 7.79
N ASP A 132 -18.98 6.12 7.35
CA ASP A 132 -19.52 4.80 6.98
C ASP A 132 -18.78 4.21 5.77
N ALA A 133 -18.50 5.02 4.74
CA ALA A 133 -17.73 4.59 3.58
C ALA A 133 -16.28 4.26 3.97
N LYS A 134 -15.65 5.05 4.84
CA LYS A 134 -14.32 4.79 5.38
C LYS A 134 -14.29 3.48 6.18
N ALA A 135 -15.26 3.25 7.07
CA ALA A 135 -15.38 2.02 7.85
C ALA A 135 -15.59 0.79 6.95
N ALA A 136 -16.50 0.87 5.98
CA ALA A 136 -16.76 -0.21 5.03
C ALA A 136 -15.51 -0.55 4.18
N ASN A 137 -14.79 0.46 3.72
CA ASN A 137 -13.54 0.28 2.96
C ASN A 137 -12.46 -0.38 3.80
N ARG A 138 -12.25 0.06 5.06
CA ARG A 138 -11.30 -0.58 5.99
C ARG A 138 -11.66 -2.04 6.21
N LYS A 139 -12.94 -2.35 6.46
CA LYS A 139 -13.41 -3.72 6.65
C LYS A 139 -13.13 -4.58 5.41
N GLN A 140 -13.49 -4.11 4.23
CA GLN A 140 -13.26 -4.82 2.97
C GLN A 140 -11.77 -5.12 2.74
N ARG A 141 -10.88 -4.14 2.98
CA ARG A 141 -9.44 -4.34 2.85
C ARG A 141 -8.92 -5.33 3.89
N THR A 142 -9.35 -5.21 5.15
CA THR A 142 -8.98 -6.14 6.22
C THR A 142 -9.37 -7.58 5.89
N ASP A 143 -10.60 -7.82 5.46
CA ASP A 143 -11.09 -9.15 5.10
C ASP A 143 -10.29 -9.74 3.93
N ARG A 144 -10.08 -8.94 2.88
CA ARG A 144 -9.32 -9.34 1.69
C ARG A 144 -7.88 -9.73 2.02
N PHE A 145 -7.19 -8.92 2.82
CA PHE A 145 -5.77 -9.17 3.13
C PHE A 145 -5.59 -10.22 4.22
N ASN A 146 -6.58 -10.46 5.11
CA ASN A 146 -6.59 -11.64 5.97
C ASN A 146 -6.69 -12.93 5.15
N ALA A 147 -7.54 -12.98 4.13
CA ALA A 147 -7.61 -14.12 3.21
C ALA A 147 -6.28 -14.32 2.44
N ALA A 148 -5.66 -13.23 1.99
CA ALA A 148 -4.35 -13.27 1.34
C ALA A 148 -3.26 -13.80 2.28
N LEU A 149 -3.21 -13.36 3.55
CA LEU A 149 -2.27 -13.85 4.56
C LEU A 149 -2.47 -15.35 4.85
N ALA A 150 -3.71 -15.82 4.92
CA ALA A 150 -3.99 -17.26 5.07
C ALA A 150 -3.43 -18.06 3.88
N LYS A 151 -3.56 -17.56 2.66
CA LYS A 151 -2.99 -18.18 1.45
C LYS A 151 -1.47 -18.13 1.46
N MET A 152 -0.86 -16.99 1.82
CA MET A 152 0.59 -16.85 1.96
C MET A 152 1.16 -17.83 2.98
N LYS A 153 0.49 -17.99 4.15
CA LYS A 153 0.85 -18.99 5.15
C LYS A 153 0.87 -20.39 4.55
N SER A 154 -0.20 -20.79 3.88
CA SER A 154 -0.29 -22.11 3.21
C SER A 154 0.83 -22.31 2.19
N MET A 155 1.18 -21.28 1.39
CA MET A 155 2.28 -21.35 0.42
C MET A 155 3.63 -21.46 1.11
N ALA A 156 3.87 -20.71 2.19
CA ALA A 156 5.11 -20.74 2.96
C ALA A 156 5.36 -22.12 3.61
N GLU A 157 4.31 -22.78 4.09
CA GLU A 157 4.37 -24.09 4.76
C GLU A 157 4.39 -25.27 3.79
N ALA A 158 4.11 -25.06 2.52
CA ALA A 158 4.14 -26.13 1.51
C ALA A 158 5.52 -26.83 1.45
N PRO A 159 5.57 -28.13 1.17
CA PRO A 159 6.80 -28.94 1.05
C PRO A 159 7.85 -28.34 0.10
#